data_730966778cfd47f900dc0a32f3ed663d
#
_entry.id   730966778cfd47f900dc0a32f3ed663d
#
_cell.length_a   1.000
_cell.length_b   1.000
_cell.length_c   1.000
_cell.angle_alpha   90.00
_cell.angle_beta   90.00
_cell.angle_gamma   90.00
#
_symmetry.space_group_name_H-M   'P 1'
#
loop_
_entity.id
_entity.type
_entity.pdbx_description
1 polymer ?
#
loop_
_entity_poly.entity_id
_entity_poly.type
_entity_poly.pdbx_seq_one_letter_code
_entity_poly.pdbx_strand_id
1 'polypeptide(L)'
;AQFPQLITPTSPTQKVGGTPSGRFAKVTHAVKMESLLDAFSFDELRDFDRRVREAGIEPEYVVEIKIDGLSCSLEYENGELVRASTRGDGVNGSPLTANVKAIKRIPKTLKNAPEYLEVRGEVYMPHDAFQHLCAEQELQGAAPFKNPRNAAAGSLRQKDSKITGSRGLSI
;
A
#
# COMPACT_ATOMS: atom_id res chain seq x y z
N ALA A 1 22.61 15.82 -10.08
CA ALA A 1 23.02 16.67 -8.95
C ALA A 1 23.53 17.99 -9.47
N GLN A 2 23.10 19.14 -8.90
CA GLN A 2 23.56 20.49 -9.31
C GLN A 2 25.05 20.74 -8.96
N PHE A 3 25.59 19.98 -7.99
CA PHE A 3 26.95 20.13 -7.48
C PHE A 3 27.62 18.78 -7.25
N PRO A 4 28.01 18.04 -8.29
CA PRO A 4 28.59 16.72 -8.14
C PRO A 4 29.94 16.72 -7.39
N GLN A 5 30.66 17.82 -7.40
CA GLN A 5 31.94 18.00 -6.67
C GLN A 5 31.77 17.98 -5.11
N LEU A 6 30.55 18.16 -4.60
CA LEU A 6 30.27 18.10 -3.16
C LEU A 6 29.90 16.68 -2.68
N ILE A 7 29.83 15.72 -3.56
CA ILE A 7 29.49 14.34 -3.22
C ILE A 7 30.76 13.63 -2.70
N THR A 8 30.72 13.26 -1.43
CA THR A 8 31.75 12.44 -0.78
C THR A 8 31.24 11.01 -0.54
N PRO A 9 32.12 10.01 -0.33
CA PRO A 9 31.71 8.64 0.00
C PRO A 9 30.83 8.54 1.26
N THR A 10 30.89 9.55 2.14
CA THR A 10 30.08 9.63 3.37
C THR A 10 28.85 10.51 3.22
N SER A 11 28.62 11.09 2.05
CA SER A 11 27.49 11.96 1.76
C SER A 11 26.15 11.24 2.04
N PRO A 12 25.17 11.88 2.71
CA PRO A 12 23.83 11.29 2.92
C PRO A 12 23.15 10.87 1.62
N THR A 13 23.45 11.53 0.50
CA THR A 13 22.92 11.20 -0.83
C THR A 13 23.51 9.92 -1.43
N GLN A 14 24.62 9.42 -0.89
CA GLN A 14 25.25 8.17 -1.28
C GLN A 14 24.89 7.00 -0.35
N LYS A 15 24.24 7.29 0.76
CA LYS A 15 23.73 6.27 1.68
C LYS A 15 22.25 6.07 1.42
N VAL A 16 21.91 5.00 0.70
CA VAL A 16 20.54 4.47 0.71
C VAL A 16 20.25 4.04 2.15
N GLY A 17 19.27 4.66 2.78
CA GLY A 17 18.91 4.36 4.17
C GLY A 17 18.52 2.90 4.33
N GLY A 18 19.36 2.11 4.99
CA GLY A 18 19.11 0.73 5.38
C GLY A 18 19.25 -0.28 4.24
N THR A 19 20.20 -1.18 4.36
CA THR A 19 20.23 -2.40 3.55
C THR A 19 18.99 -3.23 3.91
N PRO A 20 18.13 -3.64 2.95
CA PRO A 20 17.01 -4.53 3.25
C PRO A 20 17.53 -5.75 3.99
N SER A 21 17.01 -6.02 5.18
CA SER A 21 17.41 -7.22 5.91
C SER A 21 16.94 -8.43 5.10
N GLY A 22 17.84 -9.30 4.67
CA GLY A 22 17.50 -10.54 3.95
C GLY A 22 16.74 -11.59 4.78
N ARG A 23 16.23 -11.20 5.96
CA ARG A 23 15.52 -12.07 6.91
C ARG A 23 14.05 -12.30 6.57
N PHE A 24 13.49 -11.54 5.62
CA PHE A 24 12.09 -11.70 5.21
C PHE A 24 12.04 -12.19 3.77
N ALA A 25 11.24 -13.23 3.52
CA ALA A 25 10.91 -13.65 2.16
C ALA A 25 10.38 -12.44 1.38
N LYS A 26 10.83 -12.26 0.14
CA LYS A 26 10.29 -11.25 -0.77
C LYS A 26 9.24 -11.89 -1.65
N VAL A 27 8.23 -11.12 -2.01
CA VAL A 27 7.23 -11.49 -3.02
C VAL A 27 7.52 -10.65 -4.25
N THR A 28 7.87 -11.30 -5.36
CA THR A 28 8.01 -10.61 -6.64
C THR A 28 6.64 -10.51 -7.31
N HIS A 29 6.25 -9.29 -7.71
CA HIS A 29 4.98 -9.04 -8.41
C HIS A 29 5.09 -9.52 -9.86
N ALA A 30 4.07 -10.24 -10.33
CA ALA A 30 4.00 -10.69 -11.73
C ALA A 30 3.91 -9.49 -12.70
N VAL A 31 3.19 -8.45 -12.29
CA VAL A 31 3.12 -7.16 -12.97
C VAL A 31 3.55 -6.08 -11.99
N LYS A 32 4.43 -5.19 -12.40
CA LYS A 32 4.93 -4.09 -11.58
C LYS A 32 3.79 -3.25 -10.99
N MET A 33 3.88 -2.92 -9.70
CA MET A 33 2.97 -2.03 -9.01
C MET A 33 3.48 -0.59 -9.10
N GLU A 34 3.02 0.14 -10.11
CA GLU A 34 3.46 1.52 -10.33
C GLU A 34 2.79 2.52 -9.37
N SER A 35 3.42 3.67 -9.19
CA SER A 35 2.83 4.80 -8.48
C SER A 35 2.00 5.63 -9.44
N LEU A 36 0.90 6.20 -8.94
CA LEU A 36 0.15 7.23 -9.67
C LEU A 36 0.93 8.54 -9.65
N LEU A 37 0.85 9.29 -10.74
CA LEU A 37 1.31 10.68 -10.79
C LEU A 37 0.23 11.57 -10.20
N ASP A 38 0.66 12.61 -9.49
CA ASP A 38 -0.25 13.61 -8.94
C ASP A 38 -0.49 14.72 -9.97
N ALA A 39 -1.70 15.30 -9.97
CA ALA A 39 -2.05 16.51 -10.68
C ALA A 39 -2.61 17.51 -9.66
N PHE A 40 -2.03 18.70 -9.58
CA PHE A 40 -2.37 19.74 -8.60
C PHE A 40 -3.16 20.90 -9.20
N SER A 41 -3.42 20.86 -10.52
CA SER A 41 -4.17 21.88 -11.22
C SER A 41 -5.05 21.28 -12.33
N PHE A 42 -6.05 22.05 -12.75
CA PHE A 42 -6.87 21.66 -13.90
C PHE A 42 -6.07 21.62 -15.23
N ASP A 43 -5.00 22.41 -15.32
CA ASP A 43 -4.15 22.40 -16.53
C ASP A 43 -3.32 21.12 -16.59
N GLU A 44 -2.80 20.64 -15.46
CA GLU A 44 -2.12 19.33 -15.38
C GLU A 44 -3.07 18.17 -15.68
N LEU A 45 -4.34 18.28 -15.25
CA LEU A 45 -5.35 17.27 -15.57
C LEU A 45 -5.70 17.28 -17.06
N ARG A 46 -5.82 18.46 -17.71
CA ARG A 46 -6.01 18.57 -19.16
C ARG A 46 -4.81 18.04 -19.93
N ASP A 47 -3.60 18.28 -19.40
CA ASP A 47 -2.37 17.75 -20.00
C ASP A 47 -2.31 16.22 -19.92
N PHE A 48 -2.80 15.64 -18.83
CA PHE A 48 -2.97 14.19 -18.70
C PHE A 48 -3.91 13.65 -19.80
N ASP A 49 -5.11 14.23 -19.96
CA ASP A 49 -6.07 13.82 -21.01
C ASP A 49 -5.45 13.94 -22.40
N ARG A 50 -4.75 15.05 -22.66
CA ARG A 50 -4.05 15.25 -23.94
C ARG A 50 -3.05 14.13 -24.23
N ARG A 51 -2.20 13.76 -23.26
CA ARG A 51 -1.21 12.67 -23.42
C ARG A 51 -1.88 11.33 -23.70
N VAL A 52 -3.00 11.04 -23.05
CA VAL A 52 -3.76 9.80 -23.29
C VAL A 52 -4.28 9.76 -24.73
N ARG A 53 -4.83 10.87 -25.24
CA ARG A 53 -5.34 10.98 -26.63
C ARG A 53 -4.22 10.94 -27.66
N GLU A 54 -3.09 11.58 -27.39
CA GLU A 54 -1.89 11.53 -28.26
C GLU A 54 -1.32 10.11 -28.38
N ALA A 55 -1.53 9.25 -27.35
CA ALA A 55 -1.21 7.83 -27.41
C ALA A 55 -2.22 7.01 -28.26
N GLY A 56 -3.22 7.66 -28.89
CA GLY A 56 -4.22 7.01 -29.73
C GLY A 56 -5.37 6.36 -28.96
N ILE A 57 -5.56 6.73 -27.69
CA ILE A 57 -6.61 6.18 -26.83
C ILE A 57 -7.76 7.20 -26.77
N GLU A 58 -9.00 6.75 -27.05
CA GLU A 58 -10.20 7.49 -26.68
C GLU A 58 -10.60 7.10 -25.25
N PRO A 59 -10.35 7.97 -24.25
CA PRO A 59 -10.54 7.59 -22.85
C PRO A 59 -12.00 7.75 -22.41
N GLU A 60 -12.43 6.81 -21.56
CA GLU A 60 -13.53 7.01 -20.61
C GLU A 60 -12.91 7.12 -19.21
N TYR A 61 -13.38 8.07 -18.39
CA TYR A 61 -12.84 8.32 -17.07
C TYR A 61 -13.81 7.93 -15.97
N VAL A 62 -13.27 7.25 -14.96
CA VAL A 62 -13.94 7.04 -13.68
C VAL A 62 -13.24 7.90 -12.64
N VAL A 63 -14.01 8.59 -11.80
CA VAL A 63 -13.49 9.42 -10.70
C VAL A 63 -13.70 8.68 -9.40
N GLU A 64 -12.63 8.47 -8.65
CA GLU A 64 -12.63 7.77 -7.36
C GLU A 64 -11.94 8.60 -6.28
N ILE A 65 -12.28 8.34 -5.01
CA ILE A 65 -11.53 8.90 -3.89
C ILE A 65 -10.16 8.22 -3.84
N LYS A 66 -9.09 9.04 -3.83
CA LYS A 66 -7.74 8.53 -3.60
C LYS A 66 -7.55 8.27 -2.11
N ILE A 67 -7.75 7.02 -1.72
CA ILE A 67 -7.57 6.58 -0.33
C ILE A 67 -6.10 6.70 0.09
N ASP A 68 -5.87 7.15 1.32
CA ASP A 68 -4.55 7.27 1.91
C ASP A 68 -4.29 6.13 2.92
N GLY A 69 -3.51 5.15 2.52
CA GLY A 69 -3.23 3.95 3.27
C GLY A 69 -1.93 3.27 2.86
N LEU A 70 -1.97 1.95 2.72
CA LEU A 70 -0.85 1.12 2.28
C LEU A 70 -1.28 0.25 1.11
N SER A 71 -0.63 0.43 -0.04
CA SER A 71 -0.92 -0.37 -1.24
C SER A 71 -0.61 -1.84 -1.03
N CYS A 72 -1.56 -2.67 -1.39
CA CYS A 72 -1.51 -4.11 -1.20
C CYS A 72 -1.97 -4.84 -2.47
N SER A 73 -1.28 -5.92 -2.82
CA SER A 73 -1.72 -6.90 -3.80
C SER A 73 -2.34 -8.09 -3.08
N LEU A 74 -3.51 -8.52 -3.54
CA LEU A 74 -4.26 -9.69 -3.08
C LEU A 74 -4.37 -10.68 -4.23
N GLU A 75 -3.85 -11.88 -4.05
CA GLU A 75 -3.87 -12.91 -5.07
C GLU A 75 -4.82 -14.03 -4.65
N TYR A 76 -5.75 -14.35 -5.56
CA TYR A 76 -6.73 -15.39 -5.40
C TYR A 76 -6.47 -16.47 -6.46
N GLU A 77 -6.51 -17.72 -6.04
CA GLU A 77 -6.51 -18.89 -6.92
C GLU A 77 -7.80 -19.67 -6.70
N ASN A 78 -8.52 -19.95 -7.78
CA ASN A 78 -9.83 -20.60 -7.73
C ASN A 78 -10.80 -19.95 -6.73
N GLY A 79 -10.71 -18.64 -6.58
CA GLY A 79 -11.49 -17.85 -5.65
C GLY A 79 -10.98 -17.80 -4.22
N GLU A 80 -9.96 -18.56 -3.83
CA GLU A 80 -9.39 -18.54 -2.49
C GLU A 80 -8.22 -17.54 -2.39
N LEU A 81 -8.19 -16.71 -1.33
CA LEU A 81 -7.07 -15.78 -1.06
C LEU A 81 -5.84 -16.59 -0.67
N VAL A 82 -4.89 -16.72 -1.59
CA VAL A 82 -3.66 -17.51 -1.38
C VAL A 82 -2.49 -16.67 -0.94
N ARG A 83 -2.37 -15.42 -1.45
CA ARG A 83 -1.25 -14.54 -1.14
C ARG A 83 -1.68 -13.09 -1.02
N ALA A 84 -1.01 -12.36 -0.12
CA ALA A 84 -1.08 -10.90 -0.06
C ALA A 84 0.30 -10.32 0.22
N SER A 85 0.61 -9.16 -0.38
CA SER A 85 1.90 -8.51 -0.26
C SER A 85 1.79 -6.99 -0.36
N THR A 86 2.76 -6.27 0.23
CA THR A 86 2.90 -4.83 0.02
C THR A 86 3.37 -4.53 -1.40
N ARG A 87 3.17 -3.29 -1.86
CA ARG A 87 3.77 -2.81 -3.10
C ARG A 87 5.31 -2.89 -3.07
N GLY A 88 5.93 -2.59 -1.92
CA GLY A 88 7.38 -2.49 -1.80
C GLY A 88 7.96 -1.43 -2.74
N ASP A 89 8.99 -1.82 -3.50
CA ASP A 89 9.63 -0.99 -4.53
C ASP A 89 8.89 -1.04 -5.89
N GLY A 90 7.74 -1.70 -5.93
CA GLY A 90 6.94 -1.93 -7.13
C GLY A 90 7.25 -3.24 -7.85
N VAL A 91 8.42 -3.81 -7.64
CA VAL A 91 8.84 -5.12 -8.18
C VAL A 91 8.78 -6.19 -7.09
N ASN A 92 9.28 -5.86 -5.90
CA ASN A 92 9.32 -6.78 -4.77
C ASN A 92 8.58 -6.19 -3.57
N GLY A 93 7.62 -6.92 -3.06
CA GLY A 93 6.88 -6.60 -1.83
C GLY A 93 7.26 -7.49 -0.65
N SER A 94 6.71 -7.16 0.50
CA SER A 94 6.79 -7.99 1.71
C SER A 94 5.51 -8.81 1.86
N PRO A 95 5.58 -10.09 2.25
CA PRO A 95 4.40 -10.92 2.44
C PRO A 95 3.57 -10.42 3.62
N LEU A 96 2.25 -10.38 3.43
CA LEU A 96 1.26 -9.93 4.41
C LEU A 96 0.08 -10.89 4.56
N THR A 97 0.14 -12.07 3.97
CA THR A 97 -1.01 -12.99 3.82
C THR A 97 -1.73 -13.27 5.13
N ALA A 98 -1.01 -13.58 6.21
CA ALA A 98 -1.62 -13.86 7.50
C ALA A 98 -2.35 -12.64 8.08
N ASN A 99 -1.74 -11.45 7.97
CA ASN A 99 -2.30 -10.20 8.47
C ASN A 99 -3.54 -9.78 7.66
N VAL A 100 -3.46 -9.87 6.33
CA VAL A 100 -4.58 -9.57 5.43
C VAL A 100 -5.75 -10.54 5.68
N LYS A 101 -5.49 -11.84 5.86
CA LYS A 101 -6.52 -12.81 6.22
C LYS A 101 -7.21 -12.51 7.56
N ALA A 102 -6.56 -11.81 8.48
CA ALA A 102 -7.16 -11.38 9.74
C ALA A 102 -8.10 -10.17 9.59
N ILE A 103 -8.00 -9.39 8.52
CA ILE A 103 -8.89 -8.24 8.26
C ILE A 103 -10.27 -8.76 7.87
N LYS A 104 -11.28 -8.44 8.67
CA LYS A 104 -12.65 -8.97 8.49
C LYS A 104 -13.30 -8.53 7.17
N ARG A 105 -13.01 -7.31 6.72
CA ARG A 105 -13.61 -6.70 5.51
C ARG A 105 -13.01 -7.21 4.20
N ILE A 106 -11.89 -7.94 4.24
CA ILE A 106 -11.30 -8.54 3.05
C ILE A 106 -11.90 -9.94 2.84
N PRO A 107 -12.56 -10.22 1.70
CA PRO A 107 -13.05 -11.54 1.38
C PRO A 107 -11.91 -12.57 1.32
N LYS A 108 -12.10 -13.71 1.97
CA LYS A 108 -11.14 -14.82 1.91
C LYS A 108 -11.44 -15.73 0.73
N THR A 109 -12.70 -15.73 0.31
CA THR A 109 -13.22 -16.54 -0.79
C THR A 109 -14.08 -15.66 -1.68
N LEU A 110 -13.91 -15.77 -2.99
CA LEU A 110 -14.70 -15.09 -4.02
C LEU A 110 -15.57 -16.12 -4.75
N LYS A 111 -16.83 -15.76 -5.05
CA LYS A 111 -17.72 -16.57 -5.88
C LYS A 111 -17.50 -16.23 -7.35
N ASN A 112 -17.56 -17.24 -8.22
CA ASN A 112 -17.44 -17.09 -9.67
C ASN A 112 -16.13 -16.35 -10.09
N ALA A 113 -15.06 -16.53 -9.34
CA ALA A 113 -13.76 -15.98 -9.67
C ALA A 113 -13.11 -16.78 -10.81
N PRO A 114 -12.26 -16.15 -11.64
CA PRO A 114 -11.39 -16.87 -12.57
C PRO A 114 -10.40 -17.76 -11.79
N GLU A 115 -9.70 -18.65 -12.51
CA GLU A 115 -8.67 -19.52 -11.94
C GLU A 115 -7.61 -18.73 -11.18
N TYR A 116 -7.19 -17.59 -11.73
CA TYR A 116 -6.29 -16.64 -11.07
C TYR A 116 -6.84 -15.21 -11.16
N LEU A 117 -6.78 -14.49 -10.03
CA LEU A 117 -7.14 -13.08 -9.94
C LEU A 117 -6.20 -12.35 -8.99
N GLU A 118 -5.53 -11.30 -9.49
CA GLU A 118 -4.83 -10.33 -8.65
C GLU A 118 -5.69 -9.07 -8.49
N VAL A 119 -6.00 -8.71 -7.25
CA VAL A 119 -6.70 -7.46 -6.90
C VAL A 119 -5.72 -6.54 -6.17
N ARG A 120 -5.59 -5.31 -6.66
CA ARG A 120 -4.78 -4.28 -6.04
C ARG A 120 -5.65 -3.24 -5.38
N GLY A 121 -5.33 -2.89 -4.15
CA GLY A 121 -6.10 -1.94 -3.38
C GLY A 121 -5.24 -1.21 -2.35
N GLU A 122 -5.87 -0.30 -1.63
CA GLU A 122 -5.25 0.46 -0.57
C GLU A 122 -5.84 0.05 0.77
N VAL A 123 -5.04 -0.58 1.64
CA VAL A 123 -5.45 -0.89 3.00
C VAL A 123 -5.33 0.37 3.85
N TYR A 124 -6.42 0.78 4.46
CA TYR A 124 -6.52 2.00 5.23
C TYR A 124 -7.18 1.79 6.59
N MET A 125 -7.04 2.76 7.46
CA MET A 125 -7.73 2.81 8.75
C MET A 125 -8.83 3.86 8.69
N PRO A 126 -10.12 3.48 8.84
CA PRO A 126 -11.22 4.44 8.99
C PRO A 126 -11.00 5.39 10.18
N HIS A 127 -11.56 6.60 10.11
CA HIS A 127 -11.33 7.62 11.14
C HIS A 127 -11.80 7.21 12.52
N ASP A 128 -12.95 6.52 12.62
CA ASP A 128 -13.47 5.97 13.86
C ASP A 128 -12.54 4.93 14.49
N ALA A 129 -12.02 4.00 13.68
CA ALA A 129 -11.03 3.01 14.12
C ALA A 129 -9.72 3.67 14.56
N PHE A 130 -9.31 4.74 13.88
CA PHE A 130 -8.11 5.51 14.25
C PHE A 130 -8.28 6.23 15.59
N GLN A 131 -9.43 6.88 15.84
CA GLN A 131 -9.71 7.54 17.11
C GLN A 131 -9.71 6.54 18.26
N HIS A 132 -10.36 5.38 18.06
CA HIS A 132 -10.34 4.30 19.05
C HIS A 132 -8.93 3.84 19.40
N LEU A 133 -8.11 3.60 18.37
CA LEU A 133 -6.73 3.17 18.56
C LEU A 133 -5.89 4.20 19.31
N CYS A 134 -6.03 5.49 19.00
CA CYS A 134 -5.33 6.56 19.72
C CYS A 134 -5.72 6.59 21.20
N ALA A 135 -7.02 6.52 21.50
CA ALA A 135 -7.51 6.48 22.88
C ALA A 135 -6.97 5.26 23.65
N GLU A 136 -6.94 4.07 23.03
CA GLU A 136 -6.33 2.88 23.66
C GLU A 136 -4.84 3.08 23.94
N GLN A 137 -4.09 3.69 23.02
CA GLN A 137 -2.66 3.94 23.19
C GLN A 137 -2.40 4.92 24.35
N GLU A 138 -3.19 5.99 24.44
CA GLU A 138 -3.11 6.97 25.52
C GLU A 138 -3.38 6.30 26.90
N LEU A 139 -4.41 5.47 26.99
CA LEU A 139 -4.74 4.73 28.23
C LEU A 139 -3.62 3.79 28.63
N GLN A 140 -2.86 3.27 27.68
CA GLN A 140 -1.71 2.38 27.93
C GLN A 140 -0.40 3.17 28.14
N GLY A 141 -0.43 4.50 28.12
CA GLY A 141 0.76 5.35 28.23
C GLY A 141 1.68 5.29 27.01
N ALA A 142 1.20 4.79 25.88
CA ALA A 142 1.94 4.73 24.64
C ALA A 142 1.69 5.99 23.80
N ALA A 143 2.70 6.39 23.01
CA ALA A 143 2.53 7.50 22.07
C ALA A 143 1.55 7.12 20.94
N PRO A 144 0.51 7.93 20.68
CA PRO A 144 -0.45 7.65 19.64
C PRO A 144 0.17 7.82 18.23
N PHE A 145 -0.41 7.14 17.26
CA PHE A 145 -0.03 7.33 15.86
C PHE A 145 -0.35 8.75 15.38
N LYS A 146 0.50 9.30 14.53
CA LYS A 146 0.36 10.68 14.03
C LYS A 146 -0.79 10.85 13.03
N ASN A 147 -1.12 9.80 12.28
CA ASN A 147 -2.18 9.83 11.27
C ASN A 147 -2.70 8.42 10.94
N PRO A 148 -3.89 8.30 10.32
CA PRO A 148 -4.50 7.02 9.95
C PRO A 148 -3.63 6.15 9.02
N ARG A 149 -2.88 6.75 8.08
CA ARG A 149 -1.99 6.03 7.18
C ARG A 149 -0.88 5.30 7.94
N ASN A 150 -0.20 5.98 8.87
CA ASN A 150 0.85 5.38 9.69
C ASN A 150 0.28 4.31 10.61
N ALA A 151 -0.92 4.52 11.16
CA ALA A 151 -1.63 3.55 11.97
C ALA A 151 -1.99 2.30 11.16
N ALA A 152 -2.48 2.45 9.92
CA ALA A 152 -2.76 1.34 9.02
C ALA A 152 -1.48 0.56 8.69
N ALA A 153 -0.40 1.25 8.30
CA ALA A 153 0.88 0.63 7.98
C ALA A 153 1.49 -0.12 9.16
N GLY A 154 1.45 0.46 10.37
CA GLY A 154 1.92 -0.17 11.60
C GLY A 154 1.07 -1.37 12.01
N SER A 155 -0.25 -1.28 11.85
CA SER A 155 -1.19 -2.35 12.15
C SER A 155 -1.08 -3.53 11.18
N LEU A 156 -0.83 -3.26 9.89
CA LEU A 156 -0.70 -4.29 8.87
C LEU A 156 0.62 -5.07 8.96
N ARG A 157 1.64 -4.50 9.60
CA ARG A 157 2.97 -5.12 9.76
C ARG A 157 3.19 -5.78 11.13
N GLN A 158 2.13 -6.05 11.88
CA GLN A 158 2.23 -6.73 13.18
C GLN A 158 2.73 -8.17 13.00
N LYS A 159 3.56 -8.62 13.93
CA LYS A 159 4.02 -10.02 13.95
C LYS A 159 2.89 -10.99 14.28
N ASP A 160 1.97 -10.58 15.14
CA ASP A 160 0.73 -11.31 15.46
C ASP A 160 -0.42 -10.74 14.61
N SER A 161 -0.96 -11.58 13.72
CA SER A 161 -2.08 -11.22 12.86
C SER A 161 -3.39 -10.94 13.62
N LYS A 162 -3.53 -11.44 14.86
CA LYS A 162 -4.68 -11.11 15.71
C LYS A 162 -4.74 -9.63 16.04
N ILE A 163 -3.58 -8.99 16.26
CA ILE A 163 -3.49 -7.56 16.47
C ILE A 163 -3.97 -6.81 15.21
N THR A 164 -3.54 -7.24 14.02
CA THR A 164 -4.04 -6.68 12.76
C THR A 164 -5.57 -6.80 12.66
N GLY A 165 -6.10 -7.96 13.01
CA GLY A 165 -7.54 -8.24 12.98
C GLY A 165 -8.38 -7.38 13.92
N SER A 166 -7.82 -6.92 15.06
CA SER A 166 -8.51 -6.05 16.02
C SER A 166 -8.50 -4.56 15.64
N ARG A 167 -7.67 -4.13 14.67
CA ARG A 167 -7.42 -2.72 14.34
C ARG A 167 -8.48 -2.05 13.46
N GLY A 168 -9.53 -2.77 13.05
CA GLY A 168 -10.62 -2.19 12.25
C GLY A 168 -10.21 -1.73 10.85
N LEU A 169 -9.14 -2.31 10.27
CA LEU A 169 -8.68 -1.98 8.92
C LEU A 169 -9.73 -2.30 7.84
N SER A 170 -9.67 -1.54 6.74
CA SER A 170 -10.48 -1.72 5.52
C SER A 170 -9.60 -1.68 4.28
N ILE A 171 -10.16 -2.01 3.13
CA ILE A 171 -9.52 -1.92 1.82
C ILE A 171 -10.48 -1.26 0.83
#